data_a0f68abb3a0cd3d3f6440790d3d202a6
#
_entry.id   a0f68abb3a0cd3d3f6440790d3d202a6
#
_cell.length_a   1.000
_cell.length_b   1.000
_cell.length_c   1.000
_cell.angle_alpha   90.00
_cell.angle_beta   90.00
_cell.angle_gamma   90.00
#
_symmetry.space_group_name_H-M   'P 1'
#
loop_
_entity.id
_entity.type
_entity.pdbx_description
1 polymer ?
#
loop_
_entity_poly.entity_id
_entity_poly.type
_entity_poly.pdbx_seq_one_letter_code
_entity_poly.pdbx_strand_id
1 'polypeptide(L)'
;MRKQVAYLGPQGTYAEKAAHILSELANFDSPLFVPCNGLYSVIKSIAYNNCDAAIVPIENSVEGGVTTTLDALWKFSDININKAIVLPIKHALISNGEISEISEVLSHPQALAQCSEWLSENLPEAITLSTKSTSEAVHMVKGSSFRAAIGSKSLIAIEGLKELAFPINDVPGNCTRFVLLSKDYIIERANIASFAFSLLSNKPGALLEALNLIAEFGFNMSKIESRPSKRELGEYIIFIDVELNSKTNIDAFNKLKIKIKPLCEHLIDFGCYLSEKINLD
;
A
#
# COMPACT_ATOMS: atom_id res chain seq x y z
N MET A 1 11.57 21.47 14.04
CA MET A 1 11.18 21.66 12.62
C MET A 1 9.94 20.83 12.34
N ARG A 2 9.04 21.29 11.47
CA ARG A 2 7.92 20.48 11.00
C ARG A 2 8.43 19.28 10.20
N LYS A 3 7.96 18.07 10.51
CA LYS A 3 8.28 16.86 9.74
C LYS A 3 7.72 16.97 8.32
N GLN A 4 8.53 16.66 7.30
CA GLN A 4 8.08 16.54 5.93
C GLN A 4 7.71 15.09 5.63
N VAL A 5 6.47 14.86 5.18
CA VAL A 5 5.90 13.53 4.94
C VAL A 5 5.54 13.38 3.48
N ALA A 6 6.29 12.56 2.74
CA ALA A 6 6.02 12.26 1.34
C ALA A 6 4.89 11.23 1.21
N TYR A 7 4.04 11.39 0.20
CA TYR A 7 3.00 10.42 -0.13
C TYR A 7 2.73 10.38 -1.64
N LEU A 8 2.03 9.34 -2.10
CA LEU A 8 1.63 9.23 -3.51
C LEU A 8 0.50 10.20 -3.80
N GLY A 9 0.80 11.28 -4.55
CA GLY A 9 -0.19 12.23 -5.02
C GLY A 9 -1.12 11.68 -6.13
N PRO A 10 -2.09 12.46 -6.59
CA PRO A 10 -2.43 13.80 -6.12
C PRO A 10 -3.20 13.83 -4.79
N GLN A 11 -3.64 15.02 -4.38
CA GLN A 11 -4.54 15.20 -3.24
C GLN A 11 -5.90 14.52 -3.48
N GLY A 12 -6.64 14.19 -2.40
CA GLY A 12 -7.93 13.51 -2.45
C GLY A 12 -7.83 11.99 -2.62
N THR A 13 -6.62 11.41 -2.58
CA THR A 13 -6.41 9.95 -2.69
C THR A 13 -6.44 9.23 -1.34
N TYR A 14 -6.62 7.90 -1.37
CA TYR A 14 -6.44 7.06 -0.18
C TYR A 14 -5.02 7.14 0.39
N ALA A 15 -4.01 7.41 -0.44
CA ALA A 15 -2.64 7.61 0.02
C ALA A 15 -2.48 8.88 0.86
N GLU A 16 -3.13 10.00 0.49
CA GLU A 16 -3.18 11.18 1.33
C GLU A 16 -3.92 10.92 2.64
N LYS A 17 -5.08 10.24 2.58
CA LYS A 17 -5.82 9.86 3.79
C LYS A 17 -4.97 9.03 4.74
N ALA A 18 -4.25 8.05 4.20
CA ALA A 18 -3.29 7.25 4.98
C ALA A 18 -2.17 8.11 5.56
N ALA A 19 -1.70 9.12 4.82
CA ALA A 19 -0.64 10.02 5.28
C ALA A 19 -1.10 10.84 6.50
N HIS A 20 -2.32 11.34 6.49
CA HIS A 20 -2.88 12.05 7.65
C HIS A 20 -3.00 11.12 8.87
N ILE A 21 -3.63 9.95 8.72
CA ILE A 21 -3.86 9.02 9.83
C ILE A 21 -2.54 8.50 10.41
N LEU A 22 -1.59 8.07 9.56
CA LEU A 22 -0.30 7.55 10.03
C LEU A 22 0.56 8.62 10.69
N SER A 23 0.49 9.87 10.22
CA SER A 23 1.20 11.00 10.85
C SER A 23 0.62 11.34 12.22
N GLU A 24 -0.71 11.27 12.38
CA GLU A 24 -1.37 11.45 13.67
C GLU A 24 -0.99 10.33 14.65
N LEU A 25 -1.07 9.06 14.22
CA LEU A 25 -0.66 7.90 15.01
C LEU A 25 0.84 7.90 15.38
N ALA A 26 1.67 8.57 14.58
CA ALA A 26 3.09 8.76 14.86
C ALA A 26 3.37 10.02 15.69
N ASN A 27 2.34 10.74 16.16
CA ASN A 27 2.44 11.97 16.93
C ASN A 27 3.28 13.06 16.23
N PHE A 28 3.17 13.18 14.89
CA PHE A 28 3.85 14.25 14.15
C PHE A 28 3.09 15.57 14.36
N ASP A 29 3.75 16.55 14.94
CA ASP A 29 3.16 17.87 15.13
C ASP A 29 3.09 18.66 13.82
N SER A 30 1.87 18.88 13.33
CA SER A 30 1.56 19.70 12.14
C SER A 30 2.49 19.40 10.94
N PRO A 31 2.58 18.13 10.45
CA PRO A 31 3.51 17.77 9.39
C PRO A 31 3.19 18.49 8.08
N LEU A 32 4.24 18.70 7.25
CA LEU A 32 4.09 19.18 5.89
C LEU A 32 3.96 17.98 4.95
N PHE A 33 2.81 17.83 4.32
CA PHE A 33 2.57 16.76 3.34
C PHE A 33 3.11 17.14 1.96
N VAL A 34 3.91 16.24 1.38
CA VAL A 34 4.60 16.43 0.08
C VAL A 34 4.08 15.39 -0.92
N PRO A 35 3.15 15.77 -1.82
CA PRO A 35 2.67 14.86 -2.86
C PRO A 35 3.77 14.59 -3.90
N CYS A 36 4.00 13.31 -4.22
CA CYS A 36 4.99 12.87 -5.21
C CYS A 36 4.33 12.18 -6.41
N ASN A 37 4.95 12.29 -7.56
CA ASN A 37 4.52 11.61 -8.78
C ASN A 37 5.15 10.21 -8.87
N GLY A 38 4.51 9.23 -8.20
CA GLY A 38 4.91 7.81 -8.23
C GLY A 38 5.59 7.33 -6.97
N LEU A 39 5.33 6.05 -6.63
CA LEU A 39 5.78 5.39 -5.39
C LEU A 39 7.29 5.36 -5.22
N TYR A 40 8.03 5.14 -6.32
CA TYR A 40 9.49 5.18 -6.28
C TYR A 40 10.02 6.55 -5.83
N SER A 41 9.40 7.64 -6.30
CA SER A 41 9.78 9.00 -5.91
C SER A 41 9.46 9.29 -4.44
N VAL A 42 8.35 8.75 -3.93
CA VAL A 42 8.00 8.84 -2.50
C VAL A 42 9.10 8.22 -1.64
N ILE A 43 9.48 6.97 -1.91
CA ILE A 43 10.51 6.26 -1.12
C ILE A 43 11.89 6.90 -1.32
N LYS A 44 12.21 7.30 -2.55
CA LYS A 44 13.45 8.00 -2.86
C LYS A 44 13.61 9.29 -2.05
N SER A 45 12.52 10.00 -1.74
CA SER A 45 12.59 11.26 -0.98
C SER A 45 13.17 11.08 0.43
N ILE A 46 12.85 9.97 1.12
CA ILE A 46 13.43 9.65 2.42
C ILE A 46 14.84 9.05 2.29
N ALA A 47 15.08 8.22 1.26
CA ALA A 47 16.40 7.65 1.01
C ALA A 47 17.48 8.73 0.88
N TYR A 48 17.15 9.88 0.25
CA TYR A 48 18.03 11.02 0.06
C TYR A 48 17.81 12.16 1.07
N ASN A 49 17.08 11.92 2.17
CA ASN A 49 16.81 12.90 3.23
C ASN A 49 16.10 14.20 2.75
N ASN A 50 15.31 14.11 1.67
CA ASN A 50 14.48 15.22 1.22
C ASN A 50 13.18 15.33 2.02
N CYS A 51 12.73 14.23 2.62
CA CYS A 51 11.62 14.17 3.56
C CYS A 51 12.01 13.32 4.77
N ASP A 52 11.36 13.55 5.91
CA ASP A 52 11.61 12.84 7.16
C ASP A 52 10.91 11.47 7.20
N ALA A 53 9.76 11.37 6.54
CA ALA A 53 8.96 10.15 6.48
C ALA A 53 8.27 10.04 5.11
N ALA A 54 7.83 8.82 4.79
CA ALA A 54 7.04 8.55 3.60
C ALA A 54 5.90 7.59 3.92
N ILE A 55 4.75 7.79 3.28
CA ILE A 55 3.62 6.88 3.36
C ILE A 55 3.34 6.28 1.99
N VAL A 56 3.34 4.94 1.94
CA VAL A 56 3.13 4.17 0.71
C VAL A 56 2.23 2.97 0.97
N PRO A 57 1.44 2.53 -0.03
CA PRO A 57 0.78 1.24 0.00
C PRO A 57 1.83 0.14 -0.17
N ILE A 58 1.72 -0.95 0.60
CA ILE A 58 2.60 -2.12 0.49
C ILE A 58 1.86 -3.37 0.01
N GLU A 59 0.55 -3.40 0.21
CA GLU A 59 -0.30 -4.55 -0.13
C GLU A 59 -1.76 -4.13 -0.29
N ASN A 60 -2.45 -4.73 -1.27
CA ASN A 60 -3.89 -4.63 -1.44
C ASN A 60 -4.51 -6.03 -1.39
N SER A 61 -5.67 -6.19 -0.74
CA SER A 61 -6.31 -7.50 -0.55
C SER A 61 -6.83 -8.15 -1.83
N VAL A 62 -6.99 -7.41 -2.92
CA VAL A 62 -7.45 -7.91 -4.22
C VAL A 62 -6.27 -8.15 -5.17
N GLU A 63 -5.26 -7.28 -5.16
CA GLU A 63 -4.17 -7.29 -6.14
C GLU A 63 -2.85 -7.83 -5.58
N GLY A 64 -2.76 -8.04 -4.27
CA GLY A 64 -1.53 -8.50 -3.63
C GLY A 64 -0.54 -7.38 -3.35
N GLY A 65 0.75 -7.70 -3.37
CA GLY A 65 1.81 -6.78 -3.01
C GLY A 65 2.04 -5.66 -4.04
N VAL A 66 2.30 -4.45 -3.55
CA VAL A 66 2.62 -3.30 -4.39
C VAL A 66 4.07 -3.38 -4.85
N THR A 67 4.27 -3.94 -6.03
CA THR A 67 5.59 -4.31 -6.58
C THR A 67 6.60 -3.16 -6.59
N THR A 68 6.16 -1.95 -6.95
CA THR A 68 7.03 -0.76 -6.96
C THR A 68 7.52 -0.40 -5.56
N THR A 69 6.68 -0.55 -4.54
CA THR A 69 7.05 -0.33 -3.14
C THR A 69 8.08 -1.35 -2.68
N LEU A 70 7.83 -2.65 -2.94
CA LEU A 70 8.73 -3.73 -2.55
C LEU A 70 10.11 -3.59 -3.23
N ASP A 71 10.13 -3.35 -4.55
CA ASP A 71 11.38 -3.16 -5.30
C ASP A 71 12.18 -1.94 -4.79
N ALA A 72 11.50 -0.86 -4.40
CA ALA A 72 12.16 0.31 -3.85
C ALA A 72 12.71 0.07 -2.43
N LEU A 73 11.98 -0.64 -1.57
CA LEU A 73 12.44 -1.05 -0.24
C LEU A 73 13.67 -1.95 -0.30
N TRP A 74 13.71 -2.89 -1.26
CA TRP A 74 14.91 -3.69 -1.48
C TRP A 74 16.11 -2.86 -1.89
N LYS A 75 15.90 -1.86 -2.74
CA LYS A 75 16.96 -0.98 -3.23
C LYS A 75 17.51 -0.03 -2.16
N PHE A 76 16.63 0.47 -1.29
CA PHE A 76 16.96 1.43 -0.23
C PHE A 76 16.86 0.73 1.14
N SER A 77 17.85 -0.11 1.44
CA SER A 77 17.85 -1.03 2.58
C SER A 77 18.02 -0.38 3.96
N ASP A 78 18.24 0.94 4.01
CA ASP A 78 18.38 1.74 5.25
C ASP A 78 17.04 2.35 5.72
N ILE A 79 15.93 1.93 5.12
CA ILE A 79 14.57 2.40 5.41
C ILE A 79 13.84 1.37 6.26
N ASN A 80 13.20 1.84 7.33
CA ASN A 80 12.42 1.03 8.25
C ASN A 80 10.92 1.30 8.13
N ILE A 81 10.11 0.29 8.45
CA ILE A 81 8.66 0.42 8.64
C ILE A 81 8.42 0.69 10.14
N ASN A 82 7.81 1.83 10.46
CA ASN A 82 7.55 2.20 11.86
C ASN A 82 6.11 1.94 12.30
N LYS A 83 5.16 2.09 11.39
CA LYS A 83 3.73 1.84 11.64
C LYS A 83 3.05 1.38 10.36
N ALA A 84 1.93 0.69 10.49
CA ALA A 84 1.05 0.35 9.38
C ALA A 84 -0.42 0.55 9.75
N ILE A 85 -1.22 0.87 8.75
CA ILE A 85 -2.68 0.85 8.84
C ILE A 85 -3.27 0.07 7.68
N VAL A 86 -4.41 -0.57 7.93
CA VAL A 86 -5.22 -1.22 6.90
C VAL A 86 -6.48 -0.37 6.71
N LEU A 87 -6.62 0.25 5.53
CA LEU A 87 -7.76 1.08 5.16
C LEU A 87 -8.70 0.31 4.24
N PRO A 88 -10.03 0.33 4.49
CA PRO A 88 -11.01 -0.14 3.53
C PRO A 88 -11.02 0.78 2.31
N ILE A 89 -11.04 0.18 1.12
CA ILE A 89 -11.10 0.88 -0.16
C ILE A 89 -12.50 0.72 -0.73
N LYS A 90 -13.27 1.77 -0.68
CA LYS A 90 -14.65 1.82 -1.18
C LYS A 90 -14.76 2.87 -2.28
N HIS A 91 -15.21 2.46 -3.45
CA HIS A 91 -15.40 3.35 -4.59
C HIS A 91 -16.83 3.85 -4.66
N ALA A 92 -16.99 5.13 -5.03
CA ALA A 92 -18.26 5.76 -5.36
C ALA A 92 -18.32 6.07 -6.84
N LEU A 93 -19.49 6.00 -7.44
CA LEU A 93 -19.80 6.62 -8.72
C LEU A 93 -20.21 8.07 -8.46
N ILE A 94 -19.51 9.01 -9.08
CA ILE A 94 -19.59 10.45 -8.79
C ILE A 94 -19.83 11.22 -10.07
N SER A 95 -20.82 12.13 -10.10
CA SER A 95 -21.15 12.94 -11.28
C SER A 95 -21.85 14.25 -10.91
N ASN A 96 -22.04 15.14 -11.90
CA ASN A 96 -23.02 16.24 -11.82
C ASN A 96 -24.40 15.84 -12.37
N GLY A 97 -24.48 14.84 -13.26
CA GLY A 97 -25.71 14.34 -13.88
C GLY A 97 -26.46 13.31 -13.04
N GLU A 98 -27.46 12.73 -13.64
CA GLU A 98 -28.21 11.60 -13.10
C GLU A 98 -27.71 10.29 -13.73
N ILE A 99 -27.90 9.15 -13.06
CA ILE A 99 -27.34 7.86 -13.49
C ILE A 99 -27.80 7.46 -14.91
N SER A 100 -29.02 7.80 -15.29
CA SER A 100 -29.59 7.53 -16.62
C SER A 100 -28.97 8.33 -17.76
N GLU A 101 -28.23 9.40 -17.45
CA GLU A 101 -27.59 10.26 -18.44
C GLU A 101 -26.10 9.86 -18.68
N ILE A 102 -25.56 8.95 -17.85
CA ILE A 102 -24.14 8.61 -17.89
C ILE A 102 -23.83 7.73 -19.10
N SER A 103 -22.98 8.21 -19.97
CA SER A 103 -22.44 7.49 -21.14
C SER A 103 -20.92 7.30 -21.09
N GLU A 104 -20.22 7.99 -20.19
CA GLU A 104 -18.77 7.87 -20.02
C GLU A 104 -18.42 7.74 -18.52
N VAL A 105 -17.59 6.75 -18.17
CA VAL A 105 -17.08 6.53 -16.81
C VAL A 105 -15.56 6.62 -16.80
N LEU A 106 -15.02 7.54 -16.02
CA LEU A 106 -13.59 7.85 -15.93
C LEU A 106 -13.02 7.32 -14.62
N SER A 107 -11.87 6.68 -14.64
CA SER A 107 -11.05 6.44 -13.44
C SER A 107 -9.66 5.91 -13.77
N HIS A 108 -8.85 5.68 -12.72
CA HIS A 108 -7.63 4.89 -12.83
C HIS A 108 -7.97 3.46 -13.27
N PRO A 109 -7.16 2.82 -14.15
CA PRO A 109 -7.44 1.47 -14.65
C PRO A 109 -7.76 0.45 -13.56
N GLN A 110 -7.06 0.51 -12.44
CA GLN A 110 -7.28 -0.35 -11.29
C GLN A 110 -8.69 -0.19 -10.68
N ALA A 111 -9.17 1.04 -10.52
CA ALA A 111 -10.51 1.30 -9.97
C ALA A 111 -11.60 0.90 -10.97
N LEU A 112 -11.37 1.08 -12.27
CA LEU A 112 -12.29 0.58 -13.33
C LEU A 112 -12.39 -0.95 -13.26
N ALA A 113 -11.27 -1.66 -13.14
CA ALA A 113 -11.25 -3.12 -13.02
C ALA A 113 -11.93 -3.64 -11.75
N GLN A 114 -11.80 -2.92 -10.62
CA GLN A 114 -12.43 -3.27 -9.34
C GLN A 114 -13.94 -3.01 -9.26
N CYS A 115 -14.52 -2.38 -10.30
CA CYS A 115 -15.93 -2.03 -10.40
C CYS A 115 -16.56 -2.52 -11.73
N SER A 116 -15.89 -3.43 -12.44
CA SER A 116 -16.25 -3.83 -13.80
C SER A 116 -17.57 -4.60 -13.86
N GLU A 117 -17.85 -5.46 -12.88
CA GLU A 117 -19.11 -6.21 -12.78
C GLU A 117 -20.26 -5.24 -12.49
N TRP A 118 -20.11 -4.37 -11.50
CA TRP A 118 -21.10 -3.36 -11.17
C TRP A 118 -21.41 -2.45 -12.36
N LEU A 119 -20.38 -2.00 -13.10
CA LEU A 119 -20.57 -1.16 -14.29
C LEU A 119 -21.31 -1.91 -15.39
N SER A 120 -21.00 -3.17 -15.65
CA SER A 120 -21.66 -3.97 -16.67
C SER A 120 -23.15 -4.21 -16.38
N GLU A 121 -23.53 -4.27 -15.11
CA GLU A 121 -24.91 -4.47 -14.67
C GLU A 121 -25.73 -3.18 -14.66
N ASN A 122 -25.13 -2.04 -14.26
CA ASN A 122 -25.84 -0.79 -14.01
C ASN A 122 -25.66 0.26 -15.10
N LEU A 123 -24.56 0.20 -15.88
CA LEU A 123 -24.23 1.13 -16.96
C LEU A 123 -23.65 0.38 -18.18
N PRO A 124 -24.37 -0.61 -18.75
CA PRO A 124 -23.84 -1.49 -19.80
C PRO A 124 -23.43 -0.76 -21.08
N GLU A 125 -24.05 0.38 -21.38
CA GLU A 125 -23.78 1.18 -22.58
C GLU A 125 -22.68 2.25 -22.38
N ALA A 126 -22.23 2.46 -21.12
CA ALA A 126 -21.24 3.48 -20.84
C ALA A 126 -19.83 3.01 -21.23
N ILE A 127 -19.08 3.88 -21.90
CA ILE A 127 -17.66 3.62 -22.20
C ILE A 127 -16.79 3.98 -21.02
N THR A 128 -15.75 3.18 -20.77
CA THR A 128 -14.77 3.45 -19.71
C THR A 128 -13.53 4.15 -20.26
N LEU A 129 -13.09 5.20 -19.58
CA LEU A 129 -11.93 6.02 -19.97
C LEU A 129 -10.90 6.05 -18.84
N SER A 130 -9.66 5.68 -19.15
CA SER A 130 -8.57 5.63 -18.18
C SER A 130 -7.97 7.01 -17.92
N THR A 131 -7.73 7.31 -16.63
CA THR A 131 -7.03 8.50 -16.15
C THR A 131 -5.81 8.10 -15.30
N LYS A 132 -4.95 9.07 -14.97
CA LYS A 132 -3.74 8.80 -14.16
C LYS A 132 -4.04 8.52 -12.68
N SER A 133 -5.20 8.99 -12.18
CA SER A 133 -5.65 8.75 -10.81
C SER A 133 -7.17 8.89 -10.69
N THR A 134 -7.75 8.30 -9.64
CA THR A 134 -9.17 8.46 -9.31
C THR A 134 -9.53 9.93 -9.03
N SER A 135 -8.63 10.70 -8.39
CA SER A 135 -8.85 12.13 -8.13
C SER A 135 -8.88 12.96 -9.42
N GLU A 136 -7.99 12.66 -10.37
CA GLU A 136 -8.01 13.31 -11.71
C GLU A 136 -9.33 13.04 -12.42
N ALA A 137 -9.81 11.79 -12.39
CA ALA A 137 -11.10 11.43 -12.98
C ALA A 137 -12.24 12.25 -12.38
N VAL A 138 -12.31 12.36 -11.05
CA VAL A 138 -13.35 13.15 -10.38
C VAL A 138 -13.27 14.63 -10.75
N HIS A 139 -12.08 15.17 -10.87
CA HIS A 139 -11.90 16.57 -11.35
C HIS A 139 -12.38 16.76 -12.80
N MET A 140 -12.13 15.78 -13.69
CA MET A 140 -12.47 15.86 -15.11
C MET A 140 -13.99 15.78 -15.42
N VAL A 141 -14.79 15.23 -14.51
CA VAL A 141 -16.24 15.13 -14.71
C VAL A 141 -17.03 16.35 -14.24
N LYS A 142 -16.34 17.27 -13.59
CA LYS A 142 -16.96 18.52 -13.13
C LYS A 142 -17.59 19.32 -14.29
N GLY A 143 -18.86 19.69 -14.12
CA GLY A 143 -19.62 20.43 -15.12
C GLY A 143 -20.16 19.60 -16.28
N SER A 144 -20.01 18.27 -16.25
CA SER A 144 -20.58 17.36 -17.24
C SER A 144 -21.75 16.58 -16.64
N SER A 145 -22.86 16.49 -17.36
CA SER A 145 -24.02 15.67 -16.95
C SER A 145 -23.95 14.22 -17.47
N PHE A 146 -23.16 13.96 -18.53
CA PHE A 146 -23.04 12.64 -19.14
C PHE A 146 -21.80 11.85 -18.74
N ARG A 147 -20.93 12.45 -17.91
CA ARG A 147 -19.70 11.82 -17.39
C ARG A 147 -19.82 11.51 -15.91
N ALA A 148 -19.38 10.32 -15.53
CA ALA A 148 -19.18 9.95 -14.14
C ALA A 148 -17.72 9.56 -13.88
N ALA A 149 -17.28 9.67 -12.64
CA ALA A 149 -15.98 9.18 -12.20
C ALA A 149 -16.15 8.13 -11.11
N ILE A 150 -15.23 7.15 -11.09
CA ILE A 150 -15.07 6.26 -9.94
C ILE A 150 -13.96 6.84 -9.04
N GLY A 151 -14.29 7.10 -7.78
CA GLY A 151 -13.35 7.70 -6.85
C GLY A 151 -13.73 7.51 -5.38
N SER A 152 -12.91 8.10 -4.51
CA SER A 152 -13.23 8.15 -3.08
C SER A 152 -14.39 9.10 -2.80
N LYS A 153 -15.32 8.67 -1.95
CA LYS A 153 -16.45 9.50 -1.49
C LYS A 153 -16.01 10.86 -0.90
N SER A 154 -14.82 10.95 -0.32
CA SER A 154 -14.27 12.20 0.21
C SER A 154 -14.11 13.32 -0.83
N LEU A 155 -13.99 12.97 -2.12
CA LEU A 155 -13.85 13.94 -3.21
C LEU A 155 -15.16 14.63 -3.58
N ILE A 156 -16.32 14.08 -3.21
CA ILE A 156 -17.64 14.62 -3.54
C ILE A 156 -17.78 16.05 -2.98
N ALA A 157 -17.50 16.22 -1.70
CA ALA A 157 -17.64 17.52 -1.04
C ALA A 157 -16.61 18.54 -1.56
N ILE A 158 -15.39 18.09 -1.89
CA ILE A 158 -14.30 18.94 -2.39
C ILE A 158 -14.65 19.52 -3.77
N GLU A 159 -15.23 18.70 -4.65
CA GLU A 159 -15.52 19.07 -6.03
C GLU A 159 -16.96 19.56 -6.27
N GLY A 160 -17.83 19.47 -5.25
CA GLY A 160 -19.23 19.90 -5.35
C GLY A 160 -20.05 19.01 -6.30
N LEU A 161 -19.77 17.71 -6.29
CA LEU A 161 -20.40 16.68 -7.12
C LEU A 161 -21.44 15.90 -6.32
N LYS A 162 -22.21 15.05 -7.00
CA LYS A 162 -23.19 14.14 -6.40
C LYS A 162 -22.66 12.71 -6.34
N GLU A 163 -23.04 11.97 -5.31
CA GLU A 163 -22.92 10.52 -5.25
C GLU A 163 -24.06 9.88 -6.01
N LEU A 164 -23.76 9.11 -7.05
CA LEU A 164 -24.78 8.36 -7.79
C LEU A 164 -24.99 6.95 -7.23
N ALA A 165 -23.89 6.31 -6.79
CA ALA A 165 -23.91 4.99 -6.14
C ALA A 165 -22.70 4.79 -5.21
N PHE A 166 -22.90 4.05 -4.10
CA PHE A 166 -21.85 3.69 -3.15
C PHE A 166 -22.26 2.54 -2.23
N PRO A 167 -21.38 1.58 -1.90
CA PRO A 167 -20.12 1.30 -2.61
C PRO A 167 -20.40 0.55 -3.93
N ILE A 168 -19.51 0.70 -4.90
CA ILE A 168 -19.63 0.05 -6.21
C ILE A 168 -18.53 -0.98 -6.50
N ASN A 169 -17.76 -1.37 -5.49
CA ASN A 169 -16.72 -2.39 -5.62
C ASN A 169 -17.33 -3.77 -5.86
N ASP A 170 -16.80 -4.51 -6.86
CA ASP A 170 -17.18 -5.90 -7.15
C ASP A 170 -16.82 -6.84 -5.99
N VAL A 171 -15.67 -6.63 -5.36
CA VAL A 171 -15.20 -7.43 -4.22
C VAL A 171 -15.46 -6.69 -2.89
N PRO A 172 -16.41 -7.18 -2.06
CA PRO A 172 -16.62 -6.66 -0.71
C PRO A 172 -15.37 -6.85 0.15
N GLY A 173 -15.04 -5.84 0.96
CA GLY A 173 -13.91 -5.94 1.88
C GLY A 173 -12.54 -5.62 1.27
N ASN A 174 -12.50 -5.03 0.06
CA ASN A 174 -11.26 -4.51 -0.50
C ASN A 174 -10.59 -3.56 0.50
N CYS A 175 -9.32 -3.83 0.82
CA CYS A 175 -8.53 -3.01 1.72
C CYS A 175 -7.08 -2.89 1.25
N THR A 176 -6.44 -1.80 1.63
CA THR A 176 -5.03 -1.55 1.35
C THR A 176 -4.27 -1.32 2.64
N ARG A 177 -3.15 -2.00 2.80
CA ARG A 177 -2.20 -1.76 3.88
C ARG A 177 -1.22 -0.68 3.46
N PHE A 178 -1.22 0.43 4.22
CA PHE A 178 -0.27 1.52 4.08
C PHE A 178 0.74 1.47 5.20
N VAL A 179 1.98 1.83 4.90
CA VAL A 179 3.09 1.85 5.86
C VAL A 179 3.71 3.24 5.95
N LEU A 180 4.09 3.61 7.17
CA LEU A 180 4.93 4.75 7.45
C LEU A 180 6.39 4.29 7.44
N LEU A 181 7.16 4.87 6.55
CA LEU A 181 8.57 4.62 6.34
C LEU A 181 9.41 5.78 6.85
N SER A 182 10.54 5.50 7.49
CA SER A 182 11.59 6.48 7.77
C SER A 182 12.94 5.79 7.96
N LYS A 183 14.02 6.59 8.04
CA LYS A 183 15.35 6.07 8.45
C LYS A 183 15.45 5.88 9.96
N ASP A 184 14.77 6.75 10.72
CA ASP A 184 14.68 6.58 12.17
C ASP A 184 13.80 5.38 12.50
N TYR A 185 14.26 4.53 13.39
CA TYR A 185 13.52 3.36 13.81
C TYR A 185 13.09 3.49 15.27
N ILE A 186 11.77 3.55 15.49
CA ILE A 186 11.17 3.68 16.81
C ILE A 186 10.21 2.53 17.01
N ILE A 187 10.48 1.66 17.99
CA ILE A 187 9.59 0.57 18.38
C ILE A 187 8.88 0.97 19.68
N GLU A 188 7.57 1.17 19.62
CA GLU A 188 6.74 1.31 20.82
C GLU A 188 6.00 0.00 21.12
N ARG A 189 5.29 -0.50 20.12
CA ARG A 189 4.55 -1.77 20.11
C ARG A 189 4.64 -2.37 18.72
N ALA A 190 4.62 -3.71 18.64
CA ALA A 190 4.66 -4.40 17.38
C ALA A 190 3.78 -5.65 17.40
N ASN A 191 3.05 -5.88 16.32
CA ASN A 191 2.31 -7.11 16.06
C ASN A 191 2.72 -7.76 14.72
N ILE A 192 3.58 -7.09 13.94
CA ILE A 192 4.15 -7.61 12.69
C ILE A 192 5.65 -7.30 12.68
N ALA A 193 6.44 -8.23 12.12
CA ALA A 193 7.81 -8.00 11.71
C ALA A 193 7.96 -8.31 10.22
N SER A 194 8.64 -7.43 9.49
CA SER A 194 8.86 -7.57 8.05
C SER A 194 10.33 -7.64 7.70
N PHE A 195 10.69 -8.54 6.80
CA PHE A 195 12.04 -8.68 6.28
C PHE A 195 12.03 -9.22 4.85
N ALA A 196 13.15 -9.05 4.16
CA ALA A 196 13.33 -9.65 2.85
C ALA A 196 14.72 -10.25 2.72
N PHE A 197 14.86 -11.27 1.89
CA PHE A 197 16.15 -11.90 1.63
C PHE A 197 16.26 -12.42 0.20
N SER A 198 17.51 -12.52 -0.28
CA SER A 198 17.89 -13.35 -1.42
C SER A 198 18.69 -14.54 -0.92
N LEU A 199 18.52 -15.72 -1.55
CA LEU A 199 19.19 -16.95 -1.12
C LEU A 199 20.62 -17.01 -1.69
N LEU A 200 21.53 -17.60 -0.94
CA LEU A 200 22.92 -17.87 -1.37
C LEU A 200 23.02 -18.79 -2.58
N SER A 201 22.05 -19.68 -2.74
CA SER A 201 22.05 -20.64 -3.86
C SER A 201 20.63 -20.93 -4.32
N ASN A 202 20.44 -20.94 -5.63
CA ASN A 202 19.19 -21.35 -6.26
C ASN A 202 19.21 -22.88 -6.50
N LYS A 203 18.96 -23.66 -5.43
CA LYS A 203 18.90 -25.13 -5.46
C LYS A 203 17.56 -25.62 -4.91
N PRO A 204 17.10 -26.83 -5.30
CA PRO A 204 15.90 -27.42 -4.71
C PRO A 204 15.97 -27.48 -3.18
N GLY A 205 14.92 -27.00 -2.51
CA GLY A 205 14.81 -26.99 -1.05
C GLY A 205 15.40 -25.75 -0.34
N ALA A 206 16.16 -24.87 -1.02
CA ALA A 206 16.80 -23.73 -0.37
C ALA A 206 15.77 -22.77 0.30
N LEU A 207 14.68 -22.44 -0.38
CA LEU A 207 13.59 -21.65 0.22
C LEU A 207 12.90 -22.41 1.34
N LEU A 208 12.67 -23.72 1.18
CA LEU A 208 12.02 -24.55 2.21
C LEU A 208 12.84 -24.54 3.52
N GLU A 209 14.16 -24.56 3.44
CA GLU A 209 15.05 -24.50 4.60
C GLU A 209 14.83 -23.20 5.40
N ALA A 210 14.72 -22.05 4.71
CA ALA A 210 14.42 -20.78 5.35
C ALA A 210 13.01 -20.75 5.96
N LEU A 211 12.00 -21.30 5.27
CA LEU A 211 10.62 -21.37 5.75
C LEU A 211 10.48 -22.31 6.95
N ASN A 212 11.23 -23.42 6.98
CA ASN A 212 11.25 -24.34 8.13
C ASN A 212 11.78 -23.63 9.39
N LEU A 213 12.83 -22.80 9.28
CA LEU A 213 13.30 -22.01 10.41
C LEU A 213 12.22 -21.09 10.96
N ILE A 214 11.46 -20.43 10.11
CA ILE A 214 10.34 -19.56 10.54
C ILE A 214 9.31 -20.37 11.33
N ALA A 215 8.96 -21.56 10.83
CA ALA A 215 8.01 -22.46 11.48
C ALA A 215 8.55 -23.03 12.80
N GLU A 216 9.84 -23.42 12.88
CA GLU A 216 10.51 -23.91 14.10
C GLU A 216 10.53 -22.86 15.21
N PHE A 217 10.66 -21.58 14.85
CA PHE A 217 10.54 -20.47 15.80
C PHE A 217 9.09 -20.16 16.20
N GLY A 218 8.11 -20.85 15.61
CA GLY A 218 6.69 -20.73 15.92
C GLY A 218 6.00 -19.51 15.30
N PHE A 219 6.64 -18.83 14.34
CA PHE A 219 6.04 -17.68 13.68
C PHE A 219 4.96 -18.09 12.68
N ASN A 220 3.83 -17.41 12.73
CA ASN A 220 2.85 -17.42 11.66
C ASN A 220 3.27 -16.40 10.59
N MET A 221 3.35 -16.84 9.32
CA MET A 221 3.59 -15.94 8.20
C MET A 221 2.27 -15.36 7.72
N SER A 222 2.12 -14.04 7.81
CA SER A 222 0.94 -13.33 7.29
C SER A 222 1.11 -12.87 5.84
N LYS A 223 2.37 -12.84 5.34
CA LYS A 223 2.68 -12.53 3.94
C LYS A 223 3.93 -13.26 3.49
N ILE A 224 3.89 -13.76 2.25
CA ILE A 224 5.06 -14.18 1.49
C ILE A 224 4.90 -13.72 0.05
N GLU A 225 5.92 -13.05 -0.48
CA GLU A 225 5.92 -12.59 -1.86
C GLU A 225 7.32 -12.68 -2.46
N SER A 226 7.41 -13.18 -3.69
CA SER A 226 8.66 -13.27 -4.43
C SER A 226 8.73 -12.18 -5.50
N ARG A 227 9.90 -11.51 -5.58
CA ARG A 227 10.18 -10.53 -6.62
C ARG A 227 11.45 -10.92 -7.38
N PRO A 228 11.51 -10.75 -8.72
CA PRO A 228 12.75 -10.94 -9.46
C PRO A 228 13.87 -10.05 -8.91
N SER A 229 15.08 -10.58 -8.74
CA SER A 229 16.24 -9.81 -8.28
C SER A 229 16.70 -8.75 -9.30
N LYS A 230 16.30 -8.90 -10.56
CA LYS A 230 16.71 -8.08 -11.71
C LYS A 230 18.21 -8.21 -12.05
N ARG A 231 18.91 -9.21 -11.50
CA ARG A 231 20.29 -9.56 -11.83
C ARG A 231 20.31 -10.68 -12.87
N GLU A 232 19.68 -11.83 -12.55
CA GLU A 232 19.60 -12.99 -13.43
C GLU A 232 18.21 -13.62 -13.41
N LEU A 233 17.84 -14.30 -14.50
CA LEU A 233 16.60 -15.10 -14.54
C LEU A 233 16.70 -16.27 -13.55
N GLY A 234 15.65 -16.44 -12.74
CA GLY A 234 15.62 -17.48 -11.71
C GLY A 234 16.10 -17.02 -10.35
N GLU A 235 16.67 -15.83 -10.21
CA GLU A 235 16.98 -15.24 -8.90
C GLU A 235 15.81 -14.40 -8.38
N TYR A 236 15.47 -14.64 -7.12
CA TYR A 236 14.34 -14.00 -6.46
C TYR A 236 14.72 -13.40 -5.12
N ILE A 237 14.03 -12.31 -4.80
CA ILE A 237 13.96 -11.71 -3.47
C ILE A 237 12.67 -12.18 -2.83
N ILE A 238 12.73 -12.69 -1.62
CA ILE A 238 11.57 -13.17 -0.87
C ILE A 238 11.26 -12.15 0.22
N PHE A 239 10.07 -11.57 0.18
CA PHE A 239 9.53 -10.67 1.20
C PHE A 239 8.61 -11.48 2.13
N ILE A 240 8.81 -11.34 3.43
CA ILE A 240 8.05 -12.05 4.45
C ILE A 240 7.61 -11.08 5.54
N ASP A 241 6.33 -11.22 5.93
CA ASP A 241 5.80 -10.66 7.17
C ASP A 241 5.46 -11.81 8.11
N VAL A 242 5.86 -11.68 9.37
CA VAL A 242 5.51 -12.62 10.44
C VAL A 242 4.75 -11.91 11.55
N GLU A 243 3.81 -12.62 12.16
CA GLU A 243 3.02 -12.12 13.28
C GLU A 243 3.81 -12.19 14.59
N LEU A 244 3.75 -11.09 15.36
CA LEU A 244 4.33 -11.02 16.69
C LEU A 244 3.23 -11.14 17.77
N ASN A 245 3.54 -11.90 18.79
CA ASN A 245 2.66 -12.10 19.97
C ASN A 245 3.52 -12.33 21.22
N SER A 246 2.91 -12.75 22.33
CA SER A 246 3.63 -12.99 23.58
C SER A 246 4.71 -14.09 23.51
N LYS A 247 4.55 -15.07 22.61
CA LYS A 247 5.52 -16.17 22.40
C LYS A 247 6.52 -15.87 21.28
N THR A 248 6.04 -15.27 20.18
CA THR A 248 6.82 -14.88 19.01
C THR A 248 7.06 -13.38 19.06
N ASN A 249 7.88 -12.92 19.99
CA ASN A 249 8.18 -11.52 20.25
C ASN A 249 9.41 -11.03 19.45
N ILE A 250 9.80 -9.78 19.67
CA ILE A 250 10.94 -9.13 18.99
C ILE A 250 12.25 -9.90 19.24
N ASP A 251 12.46 -10.44 20.45
CA ASP A 251 13.67 -11.22 20.76
C ASP A 251 13.73 -12.54 19.99
N ALA A 252 12.58 -13.23 19.86
CA ALA A 252 12.46 -14.42 19.03
C ALA A 252 12.73 -14.09 17.56
N PHE A 253 12.22 -12.97 17.07
CA PHE A 253 12.47 -12.50 15.69
C PHE A 253 13.95 -12.17 15.46
N ASN A 254 14.61 -11.52 16.41
CA ASN A 254 16.05 -11.26 16.32
C ASN A 254 16.87 -12.56 16.26
N LYS A 255 16.51 -13.58 17.04
CA LYS A 255 17.14 -14.91 16.99
C LYS A 255 16.88 -15.60 15.64
N LEU A 256 15.66 -15.51 15.11
CA LEU A 256 15.31 -16.05 13.79
C LEU A 256 16.19 -15.43 12.69
N LYS A 257 16.37 -14.10 12.67
CA LYS A 257 17.22 -13.41 11.70
C LYS A 257 18.68 -13.93 11.73
N ILE A 258 19.22 -14.14 12.92
CA ILE A 258 20.58 -14.71 13.08
C ILE A 258 20.67 -16.10 12.45
N LYS A 259 19.62 -16.93 12.59
CA LYS A 259 19.58 -18.28 12.04
C LYS A 259 19.33 -18.35 10.53
N ILE A 260 18.53 -17.41 9.99
CA ILE A 260 18.28 -17.33 8.54
C ILE A 260 19.48 -16.73 7.79
N LYS A 261 20.18 -15.78 8.38
CA LYS A 261 21.27 -15.04 7.73
C LYS A 261 22.30 -15.91 7.01
N PRO A 262 22.75 -17.07 7.52
CA PRO A 262 23.68 -17.96 6.81
C PRO A 262 23.13 -18.56 5.51
N LEU A 263 21.81 -18.60 5.32
CA LEU A 263 21.13 -19.09 4.11
C LEU A 263 21.01 -18.01 3.03
N CYS A 264 21.25 -16.75 3.41
CA CYS A 264 20.98 -15.57 2.57
C CYS A 264 22.29 -14.98 2.03
N GLU A 265 22.23 -14.53 0.78
CA GLU A 265 23.22 -13.63 0.21
C GLU A 265 23.03 -12.23 0.79
N HIS A 266 21.78 -11.76 0.79
CA HIS A 266 21.36 -10.51 1.40
C HIS A 266 20.14 -10.74 2.27
N LEU A 267 20.10 -10.07 3.42
CA LEU A 267 18.98 -10.04 4.35
C LEU A 267 18.76 -8.58 4.77
N ILE A 268 17.55 -8.08 4.54
CA ILE A 268 17.12 -6.74 4.93
C ILE A 268 16.02 -6.89 5.97
N ASP A 269 16.21 -6.26 7.11
CA ASP A 269 15.22 -6.15 8.18
C ASP A 269 14.50 -4.81 8.03
N PHE A 270 13.19 -4.83 7.76
CA PHE A 270 12.38 -3.61 7.69
C PHE A 270 11.81 -3.20 9.05
N GLY A 271 12.04 -3.99 10.09
CA GLY A 271 11.64 -3.71 11.46
C GLY A 271 10.39 -4.44 11.94
N CYS A 272 10.11 -4.20 13.21
CA CYS A 272 8.90 -4.65 13.90
C CYS A 272 8.01 -3.43 14.14
N TYR A 273 6.72 -3.54 13.83
CA TYR A 273 5.82 -2.39 13.89
C TYR A 273 4.39 -2.81 14.24
N LEU A 274 3.59 -1.83 14.66
CA LEU A 274 2.16 -2.01 14.87
C LEU A 274 1.40 -1.79 13.58
N SER A 275 0.57 -2.77 13.21
CA SER A 275 -0.40 -2.67 12.11
C SER A 275 -1.81 -2.68 12.68
N GLU A 276 -2.59 -1.63 12.39
CA GLU A 276 -3.94 -1.43 12.89
C GLU A 276 -4.96 -1.37 11.76
N LYS A 277 -6.14 -1.96 11.99
CA LYS A 277 -7.28 -1.80 11.07
C LYS A 277 -8.02 -0.51 11.42
N ILE A 278 -8.23 0.34 10.44
CA ILE A 278 -8.97 1.59 10.58
C ILE A 278 -10.38 1.37 10.03
N ASN A 279 -11.38 1.54 10.87
CA ASN A 279 -12.77 1.58 10.43
C ASN A 279 -13.05 3.00 9.93
N LEU A 280 -13.44 3.10 8.66
CA LEU A 280 -13.94 4.34 8.07
C LEU A 280 -15.46 4.22 8.01
N ASP A 281 -16.12 4.92 8.89
CA ASP A 281 -17.58 5.05 8.88
C ASP A 281 -18.07 5.86 7.67
#